data_fe759fd4e987edfbedf620c2c8c7b08e
#
_entry.id   fe759fd4e987edfbedf620c2c8c7b08e
#
_cell.length_a   1.000
_cell.length_b   1.000
_cell.length_c   1.000
_cell.angle_alpha   90.00
_cell.angle_beta   90.00
_cell.angle_gamma   90.00
#
_symmetry.space_group_name_H-M   'P 1'
#
loop_
_entity.id
_entity.type
_entity.pdbx_description
1 polymer ?
#
loop_
_entity_poly.entity_id
_entity_poly.type
_entity_poly.pdbx_seq_one_letter_code
_entity_poly.pdbx_strand_id
1 'polypeptide(L)'
;MLNDNEYKNPKPENNGTAKLLNTNQQYTERDLDFKDSKSKGFLKEIKFESIHIMRISLLISEETKIPFMAKEPKVILFFSLQGDSLLNTNYIKNLHLKAGTHNIIYSAASPGNITCTPGKYEVFYISMSPEMFKIYFPRNEEIFEQFNTQMSQENFSLLRKEHGVLNHRIIKVVEDICHSESQQSIKQIYTIAKVIELLSIQLNELCTICNPLPSVRPEDVEKMYEVKNFILNHLYENHTLSELAQIVGTNEYTLKKEFKELFRTTVFGFWSDAKMDNAQKLLAETNTDIKEISEIIGYKNPQHFSTAFKRKFGLTPSQFRKNRK
;
A
#
# COMPACT_ATOMS: atom_id res chain seq x y z
N MET A 1 -16.43 36.01 14.57
CA MET A 1 -16.27 36.19 13.11
C MET A 1 -14.80 36.07 12.81
N LEU A 2 -14.32 34.86 12.57
CA LEU A 2 -12.93 34.59 12.17
C LEU A 2 -12.92 34.46 10.65
N ASN A 3 -12.04 35.24 10.04
CA ASN A 3 -11.94 35.44 8.59
C ASN A 3 -11.71 34.11 7.84
N ASP A 4 -12.56 33.86 6.84
CA ASP A 4 -12.55 32.69 5.92
C ASP A 4 -11.31 32.60 4.98
N ASN A 5 -10.26 33.38 5.22
CA ASN A 5 -9.16 33.55 4.27
C ASN A 5 -7.83 32.84 4.65
N GLU A 6 -7.73 32.15 5.78
CA GLU A 6 -6.43 31.59 6.22
C GLU A 6 -6.26 30.07 6.03
N TYR A 7 -7.29 29.36 5.59
CA TYR A 7 -7.15 27.91 5.29
C TYR A 7 -7.24 27.63 3.79
N LYS A 8 -6.37 28.23 3.02
CA LYS A 8 -6.09 27.73 1.67
C LYS A 8 -5.27 26.46 1.83
N ASN A 9 -5.79 25.31 1.33
CA ASN A 9 -4.91 24.21 0.91
C ASN A 9 -3.72 24.86 0.23
N PRO A 10 -2.46 24.48 0.51
CA PRO A 10 -1.33 25.03 -0.19
C PRO A 10 -1.62 24.81 -1.68
N LYS A 11 -2.00 25.88 -2.37
CA LYS A 11 -2.04 25.84 -3.82
C LYS A 11 -0.59 25.64 -4.19
N PRO A 12 -0.23 24.60 -4.97
CA PRO A 12 1.09 24.51 -5.53
C PRO A 12 1.29 25.86 -6.26
N GLU A 13 2.34 26.58 -5.88
CA GLU A 13 2.75 27.74 -6.68
C GLU A 13 2.93 27.21 -8.10
N ASN A 14 2.25 27.84 -9.04
CA ASN A 14 2.01 27.44 -10.41
C ASN A 14 3.33 27.30 -11.20
N ASN A 15 4.05 26.18 -11.05
CA ASN A 15 5.11 25.74 -11.95
C ASN A 15 5.11 24.23 -12.20
N GLY A 16 4.05 23.52 -11.78
CA GLY A 16 3.87 22.11 -12.11
C GLY A 16 2.95 21.98 -13.33
N THR A 17 3.45 21.39 -14.40
CA THR A 17 2.62 20.95 -15.53
C THR A 17 1.71 19.83 -15.06
N ALA A 18 0.45 20.17 -14.72
CA ALA A 18 -0.58 19.18 -14.46
C ALA A 18 -0.88 18.45 -15.78
N LYS A 19 -0.47 17.19 -15.88
CA LYS A 19 -0.84 16.36 -17.03
C LYS A 19 -2.22 15.77 -16.74
N LEU A 20 -3.26 16.37 -17.31
CA LEU A 20 -4.60 15.78 -17.31
C LEU A 20 -4.57 14.55 -18.20
N LEU A 21 -4.65 13.37 -17.59
CA LEU A 21 -4.57 12.10 -18.31
C LEU A 21 -5.93 11.64 -18.83
N ASN A 22 -7.05 12.12 -18.23
CA ASN A 22 -8.38 11.71 -18.63
C ASN A 22 -9.51 12.63 -18.12
N THR A 23 -10.46 13.00 -18.96
CA THR A 23 -11.67 13.75 -18.59
C THR A 23 -12.91 13.15 -19.27
N ASN A 24 -13.44 12.07 -18.73
CA ASN A 24 -14.88 11.84 -18.80
C ASN A 24 -15.51 12.52 -17.58
N GLN A 25 -16.72 13.09 -17.69
CA GLN A 25 -17.39 13.82 -16.60
C GLN A 25 -17.52 13.02 -15.29
N GLN A 26 -17.29 11.69 -15.32
CA GLN A 26 -17.39 10.77 -14.18
C GLN A 26 -16.06 10.25 -13.65
N TYR A 27 -14.96 10.26 -14.43
CA TYR A 27 -13.65 9.70 -14.04
C TYR A 27 -12.54 10.68 -14.41
N THR A 28 -11.77 11.12 -13.41
CA THR A 28 -10.61 12.00 -13.61
C THR A 28 -9.36 11.36 -13.02
N GLU A 29 -8.26 11.44 -13.76
CA GLU A 29 -6.92 11.02 -13.32
C GLU A 29 -5.94 12.15 -13.58
N ARG A 30 -5.14 12.48 -12.57
CA ARG A 30 -4.16 13.57 -12.61
C ARG A 30 -2.87 13.12 -11.95
N ASP A 31 -1.76 13.44 -12.60
CA ASP A 31 -0.43 13.38 -12.03
C ASP A 31 0.06 14.82 -11.83
N LEU A 32 0.52 15.13 -10.62
CA LEU A 32 0.95 16.46 -10.20
C LEU A 32 2.36 16.36 -9.62
N ASP A 33 3.30 17.11 -10.19
CA ASP A 33 4.59 17.32 -9.56
C ASP A 33 4.45 18.37 -8.46
N PHE A 34 5.08 18.10 -7.34
CA PHE A 34 5.09 18.98 -6.18
C PHE A 34 6.52 19.37 -5.80
N LYS A 35 6.74 20.66 -5.58
CA LYS A 35 8.02 21.18 -5.11
C LYS A 35 7.78 22.47 -4.32
N ASP A 36 8.24 22.47 -3.08
CA ASP A 36 8.36 23.66 -2.26
C ASP A 36 9.75 23.76 -1.61
N SER A 37 9.95 24.65 -0.64
CA SER A 37 11.24 24.83 0.04
C SER A 37 11.67 23.63 0.90
N LYS A 38 10.73 22.78 1.34
CA LYS A 38 10.92 21.72 2.32
C LYS A 38 10.66 20.33 1.75
N SER A 39 9.96 20.24 0.63
CA SER A 39 9.56 18.97 0.06
C SER A 39 9.47 19.00 -1.46
N LYS A 40 9.74 17.85 -2.08
CA LYS A 40 9.55 17.62 -3.52
C LYS A 40 9.06 16.21 -3.76
N GLY A 41 8.28 16.02 -4.81
CA GLY A 41 7.78 14.70 -5.18
C GLY A 41 6.62 14.76 -6.15
N PHE A 42 5.78 13.75 -6.12
CA PHE A 42 4.62 13.67 -7.00
C PHE A 42 3.37 13.24 -6.24
N LEU A 43 2.23 13.61 -6.78
CA LEU A 43 0.90 13.18 -6.34
C LEU A 43 0.17 12.57 -7.54
N LYS A 44 -0.39 11.38 -7.36
CA LYS A 44 -1.34 10.79 -8.30
C LYS A 44 -2.73 10.84 -7.69
N GLU A 45 -3.66 11.41 -8.43
CA GLU A 45 -5.05 11.59 -8.01
C GLU A 45 -5.99 10.90 -9.00
N ILE A 46 -6.90 10.08 -8.48
CA ILE A 46 -7.99 9.48 -9.26
C ILE A 46 -9.29 9.79 -8.54
N LYS A 47 -10.26 10.36 -9.26
CA LYS A 47 -11.60 10.69 -8.74
C LYS A 47 -12.68 10.19 -9.66
N PHE A 48 -13.68 9.54 -9.10
CA PHE A 48 -14.94 9.18 -9.77
C PHE A 48 -16.03 8.97 -8.73
N GLU A 49 -17.24 9.40 -9.04
CA GLU A 49 -18.38 9.36 -8.13
C GLU A 49 -18.01 9.90 -6.74
N SER A 50 -18.18 9.09 -5.68
CA SER A 50 -17.81 9.45 -4.30
C SER A 50 -16.44 8.87 -3.88
N ILE A 51 -15.69 8.27 -4.80
CA ILE A 51 -14.37 7.68 -4.53
C ILE A 51 -13.27 8.68 -4.93
N HIS A 52 -12.34 8.89 -4.01
CA HIS A 52 -11.15 9.68 -4.24
C HIS A 52 -9.92 8.89 -3.81
N ILE A 53 -9.04 8.61 -4.75
CA ILE A 53 -7.80 7.83 -4.57
C ILE A 53 -6.63 8.78 -4.68
N MET A 54 -5.69 8.69 -3.75
CA MET A 54 -4.47 9.49 -3.75
C MET A 54 -3.26 8.60 -3.47
N ARG A 55 -2.22 8.78 -4.25
CA ARG A 55 -0.86 8.34 -3.93
C ARG A 55 0.01 9.58 -3.82
N ILE A 56 0.69 9.74 -2.72
CA ILE A 56 1.57 10.86 -2.43
C ILE A 56 2.96 10.30 -2.17
N SER A 57 3.95 10.76 -2.92
CA SER A 57 5.36 10.39 -2.73
C SER A 57 6.20 11.65 -2.65
N LEU A 58 6.78 11.93 -1.49
CA LEU A 58 7.53 13.14 -1.19
C LEU A 58 8.91 12.78 -0.64
N LEU A 59 9.91 13.58 -1.01
CA LEU A 59 11.18 13.66 -0.32
C LEU A 59 11.14 14.92 0.57
N ILE A 60 11.17 14.73 1.88
CA ILE A 60 11.03 15.77 2.88
C ILE A 60 12.41 16.08 3.45
N SER A 61 12.85 17.33 3.39
CA SER A 61 14.18 17.76 3.84
C SER A 61 14.26 18.07 5.34
N GLU A 62 13.14 18.53 5.91
CA GLU A 62 13.02 18.84 7.33
C GLU A 62 11.61 18.51 7.84
N GLU A 63 11.44 18.36 9.16
CA GLU A 63 10.12 18.09 9.73
C GLU A 63 9.08 19.07 9.18
N THR A 64 8.05 18.55 8.54
CA THR A 64 7.07 19.35 7.81
C THR A 64 5.66 19.05 8.29
N LYS A 65 4.94 20.11 8.63
CA LYS A 65 3.54 20.04 9.04
C LYS A 65 2.63 20.43 7.87
N ILE A 66 1.88 19.46 7.36
CA ILE A 66 0.97 19.61 6.21
C ILE A 66 -0.45 19.78 6.75
N PRO A 67 -1.05 20.98 6.66
CA PRO A 67 -2.42 21.21 7.09
C PRO A 67 -3.42 20.67 6.06
N PHE A 68 -4.57 20.19 6.52
CA PHE A 68 -5.68 19.81 5.67
C PHE A 68 -7.03 20.20 6.30
N MET A 69 -8.07 20.26 5.45
CA MET A 69 -9.46 20.48 5.87
C MET A 69 -10.35 19.40 5.30
N ALA A 70 -10.87 18.53 6.15
CA ALA A 70 -11.93 17.61 5.78
C ALA A 70 -13.28 18.36 5.83
N LYS A 71 -13.87 18.61 4.66
CA LYS A 71 -15.15 19.34 4.55
C LYS A 71 -16.37 18.47 4.81
N GLU A 72 -16.22 17.16 4.63
CA GLU A 72 -17.29 16.17 4.75
C GLU A 72 -16.76 14.93 5.47
N PRO A 73 -17.64 14.20 6.17
CA PRO A 73 -17.26 12.90 6.73
C PRO A 73 -16.79 11.93 5.63
N LYS A 74 -15.71 11.21 5.88
CA LYS A 74 -15.16 10.21 4.95
C LYS A 74 -14.72 8.96 5.68
N VAL A 75 -14.86 7.83 5.00
CA VAL A 75 -14.14 6.60 5.34
C VAL A 75 -12.91 6.52 4.44
N ILE A 76 -11.77 6.27 5.06
CA ILE A 76 -10.46 6.31 4.42
C ILE A 76 -9.77 4.96 4.60
N LEU A 77 -9.56 4.23 3.52
CA LEU A 77 -8.66 3.09 3.46
C LEU A 77 -7.24 3.66 3.37
N PHE A 78 -6.50 3.58 4.44
CA PHE A 78 -5.20 4.24 4.59
C PHE A 78 -4.06 3.21 4.57
N PHE A 79 -3.00 3.49 3.84
CA PHE A 79 -1.80 2.66 3.67
C PHE A 79 -0.56 3.54 3.73
N SER A 80 0.22 3.43 4.81
CA SER A 80 1.53 4.09 4.96
C SER A 80 2.60 3.21 4.33
N LEU A 81 3.05 3.57 3.12
CA LEU A 81 4.00 2.76 2.36
C LEU A 81 5.43 2.99 2.84
N GLN A 82 5.81 4.25 3.09
CA GLN A 82 7.15 4.61 3.54
C GLN A 82 7.13 5.92 4.34
N GLY A 83 8.01 6.03 5.34
CA GLY A 83 8.10 7.20 6.22
C GLY A 83 7.00 7.24 7.28
N ASP A 84 7.34 7.73 8.45
CA ASP A 84 6.42 7.87 9.58
C ASP A 84 5.79 9.26 9.60
N SER A 85 4.56 9.34 10.11
CA SER A 85 3.88 10.61 10.29
C SER A 85 2.95 10.60 11.50
N LEU A 86 2.63 11.82 12.00
CA LEU A 86 1.70 12.04 13.10
C LEU A 86 0.46 12.78 12.59
N LEU A 87 -0.70 12.15 12.73
CA LEU A 87 -1.98 12.77 12.41
C LEU A 87 -2.56 13.47 13.63
N ASN A 88 -2.96 14.71 13.44
CA ASN A 88 -3.67 15.51 14.43
C ASN A 88 -4.94 16.10 13.82
N THR A 89 -6.06 15.96 14.53
CA THR A 89 -7.36 16.57 14.19
C THR A 89 -7.98 17.14 15.47
N ASN A 90 -9.20 17.68 15.38
CA ASN A 90 -9.95 18.08 16.57
C ASN A 90 -10.30 16.90 17.49
N TYR A 91 -10.37 15.69 16.93
CA TYR A 91 -10.81 14.48 17.64
C TYR A 91 -9.66 13.63 18.15
N ILE A 92 -8.48 13.67 17.51
CA ILE A 92 -7.33 12.85 17.87
C ILE A 92 -6.04 13.64 17.83
N LYS A 93 -5.12 13.36 18.76
CA LYS A 93 -3.80 13.97 18.85
C LYS A 93 -2.71 12.90 18.76
N ASN A 94 -1.67 13.21 17.97
CA ASN A 94 -0.47 12.40 17.82
C ASN A 94 -0.76 10.92 17.44
N LEU A 95 -1.77 10.68 16.57
CA LEU A 95 -1.94 9.35 16.01
C LEU A 95 -0.76 9.01 15.12
N HIS A 96 0.01 8.02 15.53
CA HIS A 96 1.19 7.59 14.80
C HIS A 96 0.78 6.71 13.60
N LEU A 97 1.04 7.20 12.39
CA LEU A 97 0.87 6.48 11.14
C LEU A 97 2.23 5.93 10.71
N LYS A 98 2.52 4.71 11.17
CA LYS A 98 3.81 4.06 11.01
C LYS A 98 3.98 3.50 9.59
N ALA A 99 5.19 3.60 9.04
CA ALA A 99 5.55 2.99 7.76
C ALA A 99 5.28 1.47 7.75
N GLY A 100 4.86 0.95 6.63
CA GLY A 100 4.54 -0.48 6.48
C GLY A 100 3.22 -0.90 7.13
N THR A 101 2.32 0.04 7.47
CA THR A 101 1.04 -0.26 8.12
C THR A 101 -0.17 0.24 7.35
N HIS A 102 -1.34 -0.29 7.69
CA HIS A 102 -2.62 0.14 7.13
C HIS A 102 -3.74 0.13 8.17
N ASN A 103 -4.80 0.90 7.92
CA ASN A 103 -6.04 0.86 8.70
C ASN A 103 -7.22 1.39 7.88
N ILE A 104 -8.43 1.21 8.39
CA ILE A 104 -9.61 1.90 7.90
C ILE A 104 -9.95 2.97 8.94
N ILE A 105 -10.06 4.20 8.49
CA ILE A 105 -10.23 5.40 9.32
C ILE A 105 -11.56 6.04 8.96
N TYR A 106 -12.40 6.32 9.93
CA TYR A 106 -13.48 7.28 9.77
C TYR A 106 -13.02 8.63 10.29
N SER A 107 -13.16 9.64 9.45
CA SER A 107 -12.87 11.03 9.79
C SER A 107 -14.13 11.85 9.63
N ALA A 108 -14.61 12.43 10.72
CA ALA A 108 -15.62 13.47 10.65
C ALA A 108 -15.05 14.73 9.96
N ALA A 109 -15.94 15.64 9.55
CA ALA A 109 -15.53 16.92 8.99
C ALA A 109 -14.75 17.73 10.04
N SER A 110 -13.46 17.95 9.82
CA SER A 110 -12.63 18.73 10.74
C SER A 110 -11.34 19.22 10.08
N PRO A 111 -10.76 20.31 10.58
CA PRO A 111 -9.38 20.67 10.28
C PRO A 111 -8.42 19.67 10.93
N GLY A 112 -7.28 19.50 10.29
CA GLY A 112 -6.21 18.65 10.81
C GLY A 112 -4.86 18.98 10.20
N ASN A 113 -3.86 18.25 10.63
CA ASN A 113 -2.53 18.31 10.03
C ASN A 113 -1.85 16.95 10.15
N ILE A 114 -0.94 16.70 9.21
CA ILE A 114 -0.02 15.57 9.25
C ILE A 114 1.39 16.14 9.41
N THR A 115 2.10 15.71 10.46
CA THR A 115 3.50 16.03 10.65
C THR A 115 4.34 14.87 10.15
N CYS A 116 5.18 15.12 9.15
CA CYS A 116 6.06 14.14 8.52
C CYS A 116 7.50 14.37 8.95
N THR A 117 8.22 13.29 9.24
CA THR A 117 9.66 13.33 9.55
C THR A 117 10.49 13.49 8.27
N PRO A 118 11.73 14.01 8.35
CA PRO A 118 12.63 14.09 7.21
C PRO A 118 12.89 12.70 6.59
N GLY A 119 13.00 12.67 5.27
CA GLY A 119 13.23 11.45 4.53
C GLY A 119 12.19 11.22 3.43
N LYS A 120 12.15 9.99 2.91
CA LYS A 120 11.16 9.60 1.91
C LYS A 120 9.84 9.30 2.63
N TYR A 121 8.78 9.94 2.18
CA TYR A 121 7.41 9.74 2.66
C TYR A 121 6.52 9.28 1.51
N GLU A 122 5.84 8.17 1.69
CA GLU A 122 4.95 7.63 0.69
C GLU A 122 3.69 7.07 1.33
N VAL A 123 2.54 7.56 0.90
CA VAL A 123 1.23 7.13 1.37
C VAL A 123 0.29 6.92 0.21
N PHE A 124 -0.55 5.90 0.34
CA PHE A 124 -1.67 5.65 -0.54
C PHE A 124 -2.96 5.63 0.30
N TYR A 125 -4.00 6.28 -0.19
CA TYR A 125 -5.30 6.19 0.45
C TYR A 125 -6.45 6.26 -0.54
N ILE A 126 -7.55 5.63 -0.16
CA ILE A 126 -8.83 5.70 -0.86
C ILE A 126 -9.85 6.27 0.12
N SER A 127 -10.45 7.39 -0.22
CA SER A 127 -11.54 7.96 0.56
C SER A 127 -12.87 7.83 -0.18
N MET A 128 -13.93 7.54 0.58
CA MET A 128 -15.29 7.43 0.06
C MET A 128 -16.30 7.94 1.10
N SER A 129 -17.55 8.17 0.67
CA SER A 129 -18.59 8.53 1.61
C SER A 129 -18.93 7.36 2.56
N PRO A 130 -19.40 7.65 3.79
CA PRO A 130 -19.84 6.59 4.71
C PRO A 130 -20.95 5.71 4.12
N GLU A 131 -21.85 6.28 3.32
CA GLU A 131 -22.96 5.58 2.66
C GLU A 131 -22.42 4.54 1.68
N MET A 132 -21.45 4.93 0.84
CA MET A 132 -20.82 4.02 -0.11
C MET A 132 -20.05 2.92 0.60
N PHE A 133 -19.33 3.23 1.66
CA PHE A 133 -18.60 2.23 2.45
C PHE A 133 -19.56 1.19 3.04
N LYS A 134 -20.72 1.62 3.57
CA LYS A 134 -21.74 0.74 4.18
C LYS A 134 -22.34 -0.29 3.19
N ILE A 135 -22.27 -0.03 1.88
CA ILE A 135 -22.75 -1.01 0.86
C ILE A 135 -21.92 -2.30 0.91
N TYR A 136 -20.61 -2.19 1.12
CA TYR A 136 -19.68 -3.32 1.10
C TYR A 136 -19.30 -3.82 2.49
N PHE A 137 -19.86 -3.23 3.54
CA PHE A 137 -19.44 -3.46 4.91
C PHE A 137 -20.20 -4.65 5.53
N PRO A 138 -19.53 -5.64 6.12
CA PRO A 138 -20.19 -6.74 6.81
C PRO A 138 -21.00 -6.23 8.00
N ARG A 139 -22.20 -6.79 8.21
CA ARG A 139 -23.13 -6.31 9.27
C ARG A 139 -23.09 -7.11 10.56
N ASN A 140 -22.39 -8.25 10.60
CA ASN A 140 -22.59 -9.28 11.61
C ASN A 140 -21.40 -9.49 12.54
N GLU A 141 -20.47 -8.56 12.67
CA GLU A 141 -19.33 -8.68 13.57
C GLU A 141 -19.24 -7.48 14.51
N GLU A 142 -18.91 -7.71 15.78
CA GLU A 142 -18.86 -6.71 16.85
C GLU A 142 -17.95 -5.51 16.51
N ILE A 143 -16.81 -5.77 15.87
CA ILE A 143 -15.88 -4.71 15.45
C ILE A 143 -16.54 -3.70 14.49
N PHE A 144 -17.44 -4.20 13.66
CA PHE A 144 -18.16 -3.37 12.69
C PHE A 144 -19.31 -2.60 13.32
N GLU A 145 -19.97 -3.18 14.33
CA GLU A 145 -21.00 -2.48 15.10
C GLU A 145 -20.41 -1.29 15.85
N GLN A 146 -19.25 -1.46 16.49
CA GLN A 146 -18.53 -0.38 17.17
C GLN A 146 -18.12 0.72 16.19
N PHE A 147 -17.52 0.36 15.04
CA PHE A 147 -17.15 1.33 14.03
C PHE A 147 -18.35 2.08 13.45
N ASN A 148 -19.45 1.39 13.16
CA ASN A 148 -20.70 2.00 12.71
C ASN A 148 -21.29 2.97 13.75
N THR A 149 -21.23 2.61 15.04
CA THR A 149 -21.69 3.48 16.13
C THR A 149 -20.88 4.77 16.17
N GLN A 150 -19.55 4.69 16.06
CA GLN A 150 -18.69 5.86 16.02
C GLN A 150 -18.95 6.73 14.78
N MET A 151 -19.15 6.11 13.60
CA MET A 151 -19.55 6.84 12.40
C MET A 151 -20.87 7.58 12.57
N SER A 152 -21.85 6.96 13.24
CA SER A 152 -23.16 7.57 13.46
C SER A 152 -23.11 8.73 14.46
N GLN A 153 -22.11 8.75 15.35
CA GLN A 153 -21.84 9.84 16.29
C GLN A 153 -20.94 10.93 15.73
N GLU A 154 -20.54 10.82 14.46
CA GLU A 154 -19.59 11.72 13.78
C GLU A 154 -18.25 11.87 14.53
N ASN A 155 -17.80 10.80 15.20
CA ASN A 155 -16.54 10.77 15.92
C ASN A 155 -15.43 10.20 15.03
N PHE A 156 -14.19 10.68 15.19
CA PHE A 156 -13.02 10.03 14.59
C PHE A 156 -12.90 8.60 15.12
N SER A 157 -12.71 7.64 14.22
CA SER A 157 -12.54 6.25 14.62
C SER A 157 -11.56 5.51 13.69
N LEU A 158 -10.80 4.61 14.29
CA LEU A 158 -10.08 3.58 13.57
C LEU A 158 -10.92 2.30 13.61
N LEU A 159 -10.93 1.52 12.52
CA LEU A 159 -11.57 0.21 12.54
C LEU A 159 -10.91 -0.68 13.59
N ARG A 160 -9.58 -0.57 13.73
CA ARG A 160 -8.78 -1.22 14.76
C ARG A 160 -7.85 -0.24 15.44
N LYS A 161 -7.66 -0.42 16.76
CA LYS A 161 -6.66 0.33 17.55
C LYS A 161 -5.25 0.09 17.01
N GLU A 162 -4.93 -1.17 16.78
CA GLU A 162 -3.66 -1.61 16.20
C GLU A 162 -3.76 -1.56 14.67
N HIS A 163 -2.74 -0.98 14.05
CA HIS A 163 -2.64 -0.97 12.60
C HIS A 163 -2.31 -2.36 12.05
N GLY A 164 -2.94 -2.74 10.95
CA GLY A 164 -2.55 -3.90 10.17
C GLY A 164 -1.20 -3.69 9.49
N VAL A 165 -0.53 -4.77 9.13
CA VAL A 165 0.78 -4.73 8.48
C VAL A 165 0.62 -4.90 6.98
N LEU A 166 1.30 -4.06 6.19
CA LEU A 166 1.28 -4.16 4.75
C LEU A 166 1.91 -5.48 4.28
N ASN A 167 1.20 -6.20 3.45
CA ASN A 167 1.70 -7.41 2.80
C ASN A 167 1.81 -7.23 1.28
N HIS A 168 2.45 -8.20 0.62
CA HIS A 168 2.67 -8.17 -0.83
C HIS A 168 1.35 -8.06 -1.64
N ARG A 169 0.25 -8.67 -1.18
CA ARG A 169 -1.04 -8.61 -1.89
C ARG A 169 -1.59 -7.20 -1.90
N ILE A 170 -1.58 -6.52 -0.74
CA ILE A 170 -2.00 -5.12 -0.62
C ILE A 170 -1.16 -4.23 -1.54
N ILE A 171 0.18 -4.35 -1.47
CA ILE A 171 1.10 -3.54 -2.29
C ILE A 171 0.83 -3.78 -3.78
N LYS A 172 0.63 -5.03 -4.20
CA LYS A 172 0.33 -5.36 -5.59
C LYS A 172 -0.96 -4.69 -6.08
N VAL A 173 -2.03 -4.74 -5.31
CA VAL A 173 -3.30 -4.11 -5.70
C VAL A 173 -3.17 -2.59 -5.73
N VAL A 174 -2.41 -1.99 -4.81
CA VAL A 174 -2.09 -0.54 -4.85
C VAL A 174 -1.36 -0.19 -6.16
N GLU A 175 -0.35 -0.98 -6.56
CA GLU A 175 0.36 -0.76 -7.82
C GLU A 175 -0.55 -0.97 -9.04
N ASP A 176 -1.42 -1.99 -9.03
CA ASP A 176 -2.39 -2.26 -10.09
C ASP A 176 -3.36 -1.07 -10.28
N ILE A 177 -3.79 -0.40 -9.19
CA ILE A 177 -4.62 0.81 -9.25
C ILE A 177 -3.83 1.99 -9.86
N CYS A 178 -2.59 2.18 -9.42
CA CYS A 178 -1.78 3.33 -9.82
C CYS A 178 -1.26 3.24 -11.26
N HIS A 179 -1.03 2.02 -11.77
CA HIS A 179 -0.41 1.78 -13.08
C HIS A 179 -1.32 0.99 -14.04
N SER A 180 -2.64 1.23 -13.95
CA SER A 180 -3.60 0.55 -14.82
C SER A 180 -3.39 0.92 -16.29
N GLU A 181 -3.06 -0.06 -17.12
CA GLU A 181 -3.01 0.04 -18.60
C GLU A 181 -4.38 -0.25 -19.26
N SER A 182 -5.44 -0.35 -18.48
CA SER A 182 -6.78 -0.64 -18.99
C SER A 182 -7.25 0.43 -19.98
N GLN A 183 -8.00 0.00 -21.01
CA GLN A 183 -8.62 0.92 -21.96
C GLN A 183 -9.50 1.93 -21.21
N GLN A 184 -9.53 3.15 -21.70
CA GLN A 184 -10.21 4.27 -21.06
C GLN A 184 -11.67 4.01 -20.74
N SER A 185 -12.38 3.32 -21.62
CA SER A 185 -13.81 2.99 -21.49
C SER A 185 -14.13 2.03 -20.33
N ILE A 186 -13.17 1.21 -19.91
CA ILE A 186 -13.34 0.22 -18.83
C ILE A 186 -12.51 0.54 -17.59
N LYS A 187 -11.68 1.60 -17.63
CA LYS A 187 -10.74 1.96 -16.55
C LYS A 187 -11.44 2.21 -15.22
N GLN A 188 -12.62 2.84 -15.24
CA GLN A 188 -13.43 3.07 -14.04
C GLN A 188 -13.87 1.73 -13.41
N ILE A 189 -14.40 0.80 -14.22
CA ILE A 189 -14.85 -0.52 -13.75
C ILE A 189 -13.67 -1.31 -13.19
N TYR A 190 -12.51 -1.28 -13.87
CA TYR A 190 -11.29 -1.90 -13.37
C TYR A 190 -10.86 -1.32 -12.03
N THR A 191 -10.85 0.01 -11.89
CA THR A 191 -10.48 0.70 -10.66
C THR A 191 -11.43 0.35 -9.53
N ILE A 192 -12.76 0.33 -9.76
CA ILE A 192 -13.75 -0.10 -8.76
C ILE A 192 -13.48 -1.54 -8.30
N ALA A 193 -13.25 -2.46 -9.24
CA ALA A 193 -12.97 -3.86 -8.91
C ALA A 193 -11.71 -3.98 -8.02
N LYS A 194 -10.65 -3.21 -8.32
CA LYS A 194 -9.42 -3.17 -7.52
C LYS A 194 -9.62 -2.51 -6.15
N VAL A 195 -10.45 -1.49 -6.05
CA VAL A 195 -10.82 -0.88 -4.74
C VAL A 195 -11.56 -1.89 -3.87
N ILE A 196 -12.49 -2.66 -4.44
CA ILE A 196 -13.24 -3.70 -3.71
C ILE A 196 -12.30 -4.85 -3.30
N GLU A 197 -11.40 -5.28 -4.19
CA GLU A 197 -10.37 -6.28 -3.88
C GLU A 197 -9.50 -5.81 -2.70
N LEU A 198 -9.01 -4.57 -2.75
CA LEU A 198 -8.18 -3.99 -1.70
C LEU A 198 -8.92 -3.89 -0.36
N LEU A 199 -10.17 -3.43 -0.38
CA LEU A 199 -11.03 -3.39 0.80
C LEU A 199 -11.24 -4.79 1.40
N SER A 200 -11.52 -5.79 0.56
CA SER A 200 -11.70 -7.18 0.99
C SER A 200 -10.45 -7.73 1.67
N ILE A 201 -9.25 -7.49 1.09
CA ILE A 201 -7.97 -7.92 1.69
C ILE A 201 -7.77 -7.20 3.03
N GLN A 202 -7.98 -5.89 3.07
CA GLN A 202 -7.78 -5.08 4.27
C GLN A 202 -8.74 -5.47 5.40
N LEU A 203 -10.01 -5.70 5.11
CA LEU A 203 -10.99 -6.18 6.09
C LEU A 203 -10.60 -7.57 6.61
N ASN A 204 -10.24 -8.49 5.73
CA ASN A 204 -9.80 -9.83 6.14
C ASN A 204 -8.57 -9.76 7.07
N GLU A 205 -7.57 -8.93 6.75
CA GLU A 205 -6.39 -8.73 7.62
C GLU A 205 -6.78 -8.13 8.97
N LEU A 206 -7.59 -7.07 8.97
CA LEU A 206 -8.01 -6.40 10.19
C LEU A 206 -8.97 -7.25 11.05
N CYS A 207 -9.82 -8.09 10.46
CA CYS A 207 -10.71 -8.98 11.18
C CYS A 207 -10.00 -10.24 11.69
N THR A 208 -9.04 -10.77 10.96
CA THR A 208 -8.27 -11.96 11.35
C THR A 208 -7.37 -11.71 12.57
N ILE A 209 -7.09 -10.44 12.89
CA ILE A 209 -6.42 -10.02 14.14
C ILE A 209 -7.28 -10.32 15.40
N CYS A 210 -8.49 -10.92 15.28
CA CYS A 210 -9.24 -11.51 16.40
C CYS A 210 -8.57 -12.75 17.02
N ASN A 211 -7.59 -13.36 16.37
CA ASN A 211 -6.59 -14.17 17.05
C ASN A 211 -5.49 -13.23 17.57
N PRO A 212 -5.00 -13.42 18.81
CA PRO A 212 -4.00 -12.52 19.37
C PRO A 212 -2.88 -12.32 18.37
N LEU A 213 -2.45 -11.04 18.25
CA LEU A 213 -1.24 -10.68 17.51
C LEU A 213 -0.21 -11.79 17.72
N PRO A 214 0.49 -12.20 16.65
CA PRO A 214 1.68 -13.00 16.83
C PRO A 214 2.47 -12.38 18.00
N SER A 215 2.91 -13.20 18.93
CA SER A 215 3.73 -12.77 20.07
C SER A 215 5.13 -12.29 19.62
N VAL A 216 5.19 -11.66 18.47
CA VAL A 216 6.41 -11.08 17.88
C VAL A 216 6.65 -9.76 18.60
N ARG A 217 7.75 -9.70 19.33
CA ARG A 217 8.16 -8.48 20.01
C ARG A 217 8.38 -7.36 18.99
N PRO A 218 8.11 -6.09 19.34
CA PRO A 218 8.31 -4.97 18.41
C PRO A 218 9.72 -4.94 17.78
N GLU A 219 10.73 -5.28 18.55
CA GLU A 219 12.13 -5.42 18.13
C GLU A 219 12.36 -6.52 17.07
N ASP A 220 11.56 -7.59 17.12
CA ASP A 220 11.65 -8.70 16.16
C ASP A 220 10.85 -8.39 14.88
N VAL A 221 9.81 -7.57 14.96
CA VAL A 221 9.09 -7.06 13.78
C VAL A 221 10.05 -6.31 12.86
N GLU A 222 10.86 -5.41 13.41
CA GLU A 222 11.84 -4.61 12.66
C GLU A 222 12.86 -5.53 11.97
N LYS A 223 13.38 -6.52 12.67
CA LYS A 223 14.29 -7.55 12.12
C LYS A 223 13.67 -8.32 10.95
N MET A 224 12.38 -8.68 11.05
CA MET A 224 11.70 -9.39 9.97
C MET A 224 11.55 -8.52 8.71
N TYR A 225 11.32 -7.22 8.88
CA TYR A 225 11.33 -6.28 7.76
C TYR A 225 12.73 -6.06 7.18
N GLU A 226 13.77 -6.05 8.00
CA GLU A 226 15.16 -6.02 7.52
C GLU A 226 15.50 -7.25 6.68
N VAL A 227 15.11 -8.46 7.11
CA VAL A 227 15.26 -9.68 6.31
C VAL A 227 14.51 -9.57 4.99
N LYS A 228 13.26 -9.10 5.02
CA LYS A 228 12.47 -8.90 3.81
C LYS A 228 13.15 -7.94 2.83
N ASN A 229 13.62 -6.80 3.30
CA ASN A 229 14.32 -5.81 2.50
C ASN A 229 15.65 -6.35 1.97
N PHE A 230 16.38 -7.08 2.79
CA PHE A 230 17.62 -7.75 2.38
C PHE A 230 17.36 -8.71 1.22
N ILE A 231 16.35 -9.58 1.33
CA ILE A 231 15.96 -10.51 0.26
C ILE A 231 15.62 -9.78 -1.04
N LEU A 232 14.88 -8.68 -0.97
CA LEU A 232 14.49 -7.91 -2.16
C LEU A 232 15.69 -7.23 -2.84
N ASN A 233 16.68 -6.80 -2.06
CA ASN A 233 17.90 -6.16 -2.58
C ASN A 233 18.93 -7.18 -3.09
N HIS A 234 18.89 -8.43 -2.58
CA HIS A 234 19.82 -9.53 -2.92
C HIS A 234 19.06 -10.70 -3.55
N LEU A 235 18.09 -10.37 -4.41
CA LEU A 235 17.09 -11.33 -4.91
C LEU A 235 17.71 -12.56 -5.60
N TYR A 236 18.84 -12.39 -6.28
CA TYR A 236 19.51 -13.42 -7.11
C TYR A 236 20.63 -14.16 -6.39
N GLU A 237 21.01 -13.67 -5.23
CA GLU A 237 22.01 -14.34 -4.39
C GLU A 237 21.38 -15.54 -3.67
N ASN A 238 22.23 -16.46 -3.21
CA ASN A 238 21.77 -17.62 -2.44
C ASN A 238 22.22 -17.45 -1.00
N HIS A 239 21.27 -17.28 -0.09
CA HIS A 239 21.51 -17.21 1.34
C HIS A 239 20.80 -18.35 2.06
N THR A 240 21.43 -18.85 3.10
CA THR A 240 20.84 -19.80 4.03
C THR A 240 19.98 -19.08 5.07
N LEU A 241 19.08 -19.81 5.72
CA LEU A 241 18.32 -19.25 6.84
C LEU A 241 19.21 -18.81 7.99
N SER A 242 20.33 -19.51 8.20
CA SER A 242 21.31 -19.17 9.22
C SER A 242 21.97 -17.82 8.95
N GLU A 243 22.41 -17.58 7.72
CA GLU A 243 22.97 -16.29 7.29
C GLU A 243 21.96 -15.15 7.44
N LEU A 244 20.73 -15.35 6.96
CA LEU A 244 19.67 -14.34 7.10
C LEU A 244 19.35 -14.03 8.58
N ALA A 245 19.34 -15.05 9.43
CA ALA A 245 19.14 -14.88 10.86
C ALA A 245 20.29 -14.09 11.53
N GLN A 246 21.53 -14.39 11.13
CA GLN A 246 22.71 -13.67 11.62
C GLN A 246 22.72 -12.19 11.22
N ILE A 247 22.32 -11.86 9.99
CA ILE A 247 22.28 -10.48 9.49
C ILE A 247 21.43 -9.58 10.42
N VAL A 248 20.32 -10.10 10.93
CA VAL A 248 19.41 -9.33 11.79
C VAL A 248 19.54 -9.66 13.29
N GLY A 249 20.56 -10.40 13.69
CA GLY A 249 20.83 -10.72 15.10
C GLY A 249 19.72 -11.57 15.73
N THR A 250 19.28 -12.63 15.04
CA THR A 250 18.30 -13.62 15.53
C THR A 250 18.77 -15.06 15.24
N ASN A 251 17.97 -16.05 15.59
CA ASN A 251 18.22 -17.45 15.26
C ASN A 251 17.22 -17.95 14.21
N GLU A 252 17.55 -19.07 13.55
CA GLU A 252 16.72 -19.65 12.48
C GLU A 252 15.29 -19.99 12.93
N TYR A 253 15.13 -20.45 14.15
CA TYR A 253 13.81 -20.83 14.68
C TYR A 253 12.92 -19.61 14.79
N THR A 254 13.42 -18.54 15.42
CA THR A 254 12.74 -17.26 15.57
C THR A 254 12.45 -16.65 14.20
N LEU A 255 13.44 -16.62 13.31
CA LEU A 255 13.27 -16.14 11.94
C LEU A 255 12.13 -16.86 11.21
N LYS A 256 12.14 -18.21 11.19
CA LYS A 256 11.10 -19.01 10.51
C LYS A 256 9.72 -18.76 11.09
N LYS A 257 9.62 -18.78 12.41
CA LYS A 257 8.35 -18.61 13.13
C LYS A 257 7.77 -17.21 12.89
N GLU A 258 8.56 -16.20 13.19
CA GLU A 258 8.07 -14.81 13.20
C GLU A 258 7.89 -14.26 11.80
N PHE A 259 8.75 -14.62 10.85
CA PHE A 259 8.58 -14.27 9.44
C PHE A 259 7.28 -14.87 8.86
N LYS A 260 7.02 -16.17 9.15
CA LYS A 260 5.77 -16.83 8.73
C LYS A 260 4.55 -16.22 9.40
N GLU A 261 4.68 -15.86 10.66
CA GLU A 261 3.62 -15.25 11.44
C GLU A 261 3.29 -13.85 10.92
N LEU A 262 4.31 -13.04 10.62
CA LEU A 262 4.18 -11.67 10.17
C LEU A 262 3.75 -11.55 8.69
N PHE A 263 4.36 -12.37 7.80
CA PHE A 263 4.13 -12.27 6.35
C PHE A 263 3.24 -13.38 5.78
N ARG A 264 2.72 -14.30 6.64
CA ARG A 264 1.85 -15.43 6.26
C ARG A 264 2.48 -16.36 5.21
N THR A 265 3.78 -16.26 5.01
CA THR A 265 4.56 -17.13 4.12
C THR A 265 5.92 -17.45 4.75
N THR A 266 6.54 -18.53 4.31
CA THR A 266 7.91 -18.82 4.76
C THR A 266 8.91 -17.87 4.12
N VAL A 267 10.11 -17.71 4.72
CA VAL A 267 11.20 -16.90 4.15
C VAL A 267 11.48 -17.30 2.69
N PHE A 268 11.63 -18.60 2.44
CA PHE A 268 11.88 -19.11 1.07
C PHE A 268 10.64 -19.02 0.17
N GLY A 269 9.44 -19.13 0.73
CA GLY A 269 8.19 -18.90 -0.02
C GLY A 269 8.14 -17.47 -0.55
N PHE A 270 8.37 -16.49 0.34
CA PHE A 270 8.44 -15.07 -0.02
C PHE A 270 9.53 -14.82 -1.09
N TRP A 271 10.73 -15.39 -0.88
CA TRP A 271 11.83 -15.22 -1.83
C TRP A 271 11.51 -15.80 -3.21
N SER A 272 10.96 -17.03 -3.25
CA SER A 272 10.52 -17.66 -4.49
C SER A 272 9.46 -16.82 -5.21
N ASP A 273 8.52 -16.26 -4.47
CA ASP A 273 7.47 -15.43 -5.03
C ASP A 273 8.01 -14.12 -5.62
N ALA A 274 8.93 -13.45 -4.91
CA ALA A 274 9.60 -12.25 -5.39
C ALA A 274 10.44 -12.54 -6.67
N LYS A 275 11.15 -13.67 -6.70
CA LYS A 275 11.88 -14.12 -7.91
C LYS A 275 10.93 -14.32 -9.10
N MET A 276 9.78 -14.94 -8.89
CA MET A 276 8.80 -15.17 -9.96
C MET A 276 8.18 -13.87 -10.47
N ASP A 277 7.90 -12.91 -9.58
CA ASP A 277 7.38 -11.59 -9.98
C ASP A 277 8.38 -10.84 -10.85
N ASN A 278 9.67 -10.93 -10.52
CA ASN A 278 10.73 -10.34 -11.34
C ASN A 278 10.89 -11.08 -12.69
N ALA A 279 10.78 -12.40 -12.70
CA ALA A 279 10.76 -13.19 -13.93
C ALA A 279 9.60 -12.77 -14.85
N GLN A 280 8.43 -12.50 -14.29
CA GLN A 280 7.27 -12.00 -15.04
C GLN A 280 7.57 -10.66 -15.70
N LYS A 281 8.21 -9.72 -14.98
CA LYS A 281 8.63 -8.43 -15.53
C LYS A 281 9.64 -8.60 -16.68
N LEU A 282 10.69 -9.41 -16.48
CA LEU A 282 11.68 -9.68 -17.52
C LEU A 282 11.04 -10.31 -18.78
N LEU A 283 10.12 -11.26 -18.60
CA LEU A 283 9.38 -11.86 -19.71
C LEU A 283 8.46 -10.85 -20.41
N ALA A 284 7.91 -9.88 -19.65
CA ALA A 284 7.04 -8.86 -20.17
C ALA A 284 7.80 -7.73 -20.89
N GLU A 285 8.95 -7.32 -20.41
CA GLU A 285 9.65 -6.11 -20.83
C GLU A 285 10.83 -6.37 -21.79
N THR A 286 11.33 -7.62 -21.84
CA THR A 286 12.52 -7.96 -22.62
C THR A 286 12.26 -9.11 -23.59
N ASN A 287 13.16 -9.25 -24.60
CA ASN A 287 13.23 -10.40 -25.49
C ASN A 287 14.28 -11.44 -25.07
N THR A 288 14.82 -11.32 -23.86
CA THR A 288 15.82 -12.22 -23.29
C THR A 288 15.32 -13.67 -23.32
N ASP A 289 16.19 -14.64 -23.66
CA ASP A 289 15.78 -16.04 -23.75
C ASP A 289 15.26 -16.54 -22.36
N ILE A 290 14.29 -17.44 -22.41
CA ILE A 290 13.69 -18.04 -21.22
C ILE A 290 14.73 -18.79 -20.38
N LYS A 291 15.70 -19.42 -21.05
CA LYS A 291 16.84 -20.06 -20.37
C LYS A 291 17.70 -19.06 -19.63
N GLU A 292 18.03 -17.95 -20.28
CA GLU A 292 18.81 -16.86 -19.70
C GLU A 292 18.06 -16.20 -18.53
N ILE A 293 16.75 -15.95 -18.66
CA ILE A 293 15.91 -15.47 -17.55
C ILE A 293 15.93 -16.45 -16.38
N SER A 294 15.84 -17.76 -16.66
CA SER A 294 15.96 -18.80 -15.61
C SER A 294 17.29 -18.70 -14.86
N GLU A 295 18.38 -18.46 -15.56
CA GLU A 295 19.73 -18.31 -14.96
C GLU A 295 19.82 -16.98 -14.16
N ILE A 296 19.33 -15.87 -14.69
CA ILE A 296 19.28 -14.58 -13.98
C ILE A 296 18.49 -14.70 -12.67
N ILE A 297 17.36 -15.42 -12.68
CA ILE A 297 16.51 -15.63 -11.50
C ILE A 297 17.13 -16.62 -10.49
N GLY A 298 18.26 -17.26 -10.88
CA GLY A 298 19.01 -18.17 -10.01
C GLY A 298 18.49 -19.61 -10.00
N TYR A 299 17.79 -20.06 -11.06
CA TYR A 299 17.43 -21.45 -11.25
C TYR A 299 18.49 -22.19 -12.06
N LYS A 300 19.08 -23.22 -11.47
CA LYS A 300 20.05 -24.10 -12.17
C LYS A 300 19.43 -24.90 -13.31
N ASN A 301 18.11 -25.16 -13.24
CA ASN A 301 17.38 -25.93 -14.25
C ASN A 301 16.17 -25.15 -14.75
N PRO A 302 16.13 -24.81 -16.07
CA PRO A 302 15.02 -24.11 -16.71
C PRO A 302 13.65 -24.80 -16.58
N GLN A 303 13.64 -26.13 -16.43
CA GLN A 303 12.39 -26.89 -16.23
C GLN A 303 11.79 -26.62 -14.86
N HIS A 304 12.63 -26.54 -13.81
CA HIS A 304 12.19 -26.19 -12.46
C HIS A 304 11.66 -24.75 -12.41
N PHE A 305 12.32 -23.82 -13.09
CA PHE A 305 11.83 -22.47 -13.29
C PHE A 305 10.45 -22.46 -13.97
N SER A 306 10.32 -23.15 -15.10
CA SER A 306 9.05 -23.21 -15.85
C SER A 306 7.90 -23.80 -15.02
N THR A 307 8.19 -24.80 -14.20
CA THR A 307 7.22 -25.42 -13.28
C THR A 307 6.82 -24.45 -12.16
N ALA A 308 7.78 -23.75 -11.54
CA ALA A 308 7.53 -22.76 -10.51
C ALA A 308 6.72 -21.58 -11.05
N PHE A 309 7.08 -21.08 -12.22
CA PHE A 309 6.38 -20.01 -12.92
C PHE A 309 4.93 -20.40 -13.25
N LYS A 310 4.72 -21.59 -13.83
CA LYS A 310 3.37 -22.10 -14.13
C LYS A 310 2.53 -22.28 -12.86
N ARG A 311 3.13 -22.77 -11.78
CA ARG A 311 2.43 -22.90 -10.48
C ARG A 311 1.92 -21.55 -9.95
N LYS A 312 2.68 -20.47 -10.14
CA LYS A 312 2.30 -19.13 -9.66
C LYS A 312 1.33 -18.41 -10.60
N PHE A 313 1.56 -18.46 -11.92
CA PHE A 313 0.84 -17.65 -12.89
C PHE A 313 -0.15 -18.44 -13.76
N GLY A 314 -0.24 -19.75 -13.59
CA GLY A 314 -1.13 -20.61 -14.38
C GLY A 314 -0.65 -20.94 -15.80
N LEU A 315 0.36 -20.21 -16.31
CA LEU A 315 0.91 -20.35 -17.66
C LEU A 315 2.41 -20.61 -17.58
N THR A 316 2.95 -21.34 -18.57
CA THR A 316 4.40 -21.48 -18.71
C THR A 316 5.01 -20.15 -19.18
N PRO A 317 6.33 -19.90 -18.93
CA PRO A 317 7.01 -18.70 -19.44
C PRO A 317 6.83 -18.49 -20.95
N SER A 318 6.89 -19.56 -21.73
CA SER A 318 6.69 -19.54 -23.20
C SER A 318 5.27 -19.13 -23.58
N GLN A 319 4.24 -19.66 -22.86
CA GLN A 319 2.84 -19.28 -23.08
C GLN A 319 2.59 -17.84 -22.67
N PHE A 320 3.15 -17.42 -21.54
CA PHE A 320 3.05 -16.03 -21.06
C PHE A 320 3.62 -15.04 -22.09
N ARG A 321 4.80 -15.33 -22.64
CA ARG A 321 5.42 -14.49 -23.69
C ARG A 321 4.62 -14.48 -25.00
N LYS A 322 4.01 -15.59 -25.41
CA LYS A 322 3.16 -15.64 -26.62
C LYS A 322 1.90 -14.79 -26.47
N ASN A 323 1.31 -14.76 -25.29
CA ASN A 323 0.07 -14.01 -25.03
C ASN A 323 0.30 -12.49 -24.97
N ARG A 324 1.56 -12.02 -25.01
CA ARG A 324 1.96 -10.61 -25.07
C ARG A 324 1.85 -10.02 -26.48
N LYS A 325 1.84 -10.84 -27.52
CA LYS A 325 1.67 -10.41 -28.93
C LYS A 325 0.18 -10.30 -29.25
#